data_2106d5734568b84ff8d28ec1edfc00da
#
_entry.id   2106d5734568b84ff8d28ec1edfc00da
#
_cell.length_a   1.000
_cell.length_b   1.000
_cell.length_c   1.000
_cell.angle_alpha   90.00
_cell.angle_beta   90.00
_cell.angle_gamma   90.00
#
_symmetry.space_group_name_H-M   'P 1'
#
loop_
_entity.id
_entity.type
_entity.pdbx_description
1 polymer ?
#
loop_
_entity_poly.entity_id
_entity_poly.type
_entity_poly.pdbx_seq_one_letter_code
_entity_poly.pdbx_strand_id
1 'polypeptide(L)'
;MTRLGSLIGEQDVEVGHNANLDASVTGFAIDNRKVAPGTVFGAFQGLRVNGEDYIPDAVKAGAIAVVARPQAKVEGAIHIAHANPRRLFAQMAARYFAPFPDVTVAITGTNGKTSNVELIRQLWRMMGYHAASIGTLGVTTSVD
;
A
#
# COMPACT_ATOMS: atom_id res chain seq x y z
N MET A 1 -7.64 -10.98 -12.44
CA MET A 1 -6.56 -11.32 -11.50
C MET A 1 -5.37 -10.45 -11.87
N THR A 2 -4.87 -9.66 -10.93
CA THR A 2 -3.78 -8.70 -11.20
C THR A 2 -2.42 -9.39 -11.04
N ARG A 3 -1.54 -9.28 -12.04
CA ARG A 3 -0.22 -9.91 -12.02
C ARG A 3 0.82 -8.96 -11.44
N LEU A 4 1.82 -9.49 -10.75
CA LEU A 4 2.87 -8.71 -10.10
C LEU A 4 3.61 -7.80 -11.08
N GLY A 5 3.98 -8.30 -12.26
CA GLY A 5 4.68 -7.53 -13.28
C GLY A 5 3.93 -6.28 -13.75
N SER A 6 2.60 -6.37 -13.90
CA SER A 6 1.79 -5.22 -14.30
C SER A 6 1.73 -4.12 -13.22
N LEU A 7 1.99 -4.46 -11.97
CA LEU A 7 1.99 -3.51 -10.85
C LEU A 7 3.32 -2.77 -10.70
N ILE A 8 4.42 -3.42 -11.06
CA ILE A 8 5.77 -2.81 -11.01
C ILE A 8 5.88 -1.69 -12.06
N GLY A 9 5.39 -1.95 -13.28
CA GLY A 9 5.47 -0.98 -14.39
C GLY A 9 6.90 -0.74 -14.87
N GLU A 10 7.09 0.31 -15.65
CA GLU A 10 8.40 0.75 -16.18
C GLU A 10 9.16 1.57 -15.12
N GLN A 11 9.55 0.95 -14.03
CA GLN A 11 10.33 1.62 -12.98
C GLN A 11 11.71 0.99 -12.89
N ASP A 12 12.67 1.80 -12.44
CA ASP A 12 14.05 1.35 -12.16
C ASP A 12 14.04 0.50 -10.87
N VAL A 13 13.71 -0.78 -11.04
CA VAL A 13 13.51 -1.74 -9.96
C VAL A 13 14.42 -2.93 -10.16
N GLU A 14 15.20 -3.25 -9.17
CA GLU A 14 15.95 -4.50 -9.15
C GLU A 14 15.04 -5.63 -8.65
N VAL A 15 14.76 -6.58 -9.54
CA VAL A 15 14.00 -7.80 -9.24
C VAL A 15 14.93 -9.00 -9.45
N GLY A 16 14.93 -9.95 -8.53
CA GLY A 16 15.77 -11.15 -8.63
C GLY A 16 15.59 -11.88 -9.96
N HIS A 17 16.66 -12.41 -10.53
CA HIS A 17 16.74 -12.98 -11.90
C HIS A 17 15.72 -14.08 -12.23
N ASN A 18 15.15 -14.75 -11.23
CA ASN A 18 14.15 -15.82 -11.40
C ASN A 18 12.78 -15.46 -10.82
N ALA A 19 12.46 -14.17 -10.72
CA ALA A 19 11.20 -13.73 -10.16
C ALA A 19 10.03 -14.09 -11.08
N ASN A 20 9.03 -14.79 -10.53
CA ASN A 20 7.79 -15.06 -11.24
C ASN A 20 6.90 -13.80 -11.25
N LEU A 21 7.11 -12.95 -12.24
CA LEU A 21 6.33 -11.72 -12.42
C LEU A 21 4.87 -11.98 -12.86
N ASP A 22 4.56 -13.20 -13.28
CA ASP A 22 3.20 -13.63 -13.58
C ASP A 22 2.41 -14.06 -12.34
N ALA A 23 3.03 -14.06 -11.17
CA ALA A 23 2.37 -14.39 -9.92
C ALA A 23 1.15 -13.49 -9.68
N SER A 24 0.05 -14.10 -9.23
CA SER A 24 -1.20 -13.40 -8.94
C SER A 24 -1.12 -12.69 -7.60
N VAL A 25 -1.37 -11.38 -7.60
CA VAL A 25 -1.41 -10.57 -6.38
C VAL A 25 -2.84 -10.54 -5.82
N THR A 26 -2.97 -10.84 -4.52
CA THR A 26 -4.25 -10.84 -3.80
C THR A 26 -4.45 -9.64 -2.88
N GLY A 27 -3.37 -8.88 -2.59
CA GLY A 27 -3.45 -7.72 -1.73
C GLY A 27 -2.09 -7.11 -1.40
N PHE A 28 -2.14 -6.07 -0.57
CA PHE A 28 -0.98 -5.31 -0.10
C PHE A 28 -1.04 -5.19 1.43
N ALA A 29 0.08 -5.37 2.12
CA ALA A 29 0.20 -5.22 3.57
C ALA A 29 1.54 -4.60 3.97
N ILE A 30 1.52 -3.79 5.03
CA ILE A 30 2.71 -3.27 5.73
C ILE A 30 2.78 -3.79 7.18
N ASP A 31 1.78 -4.55 7.59
CA ASP A 31 1.70 -5.26 8.87
C ASP A 31 1.71 -6.76 8.57
N ASN A 32 2.72 -7.49 9.07
CA ASN A 32 2.88 -8.93 8.83
C ASN A 32 1.66 -9.75 9.28
N ARG A 33 0.92 -9.29 10.29
CA ARG A 33 -0.31 -9.93 10.80
C ARG A 33 -1.49 -9.88 9.80
N LYS A 34 -1.42 -9.00 8.82
CA LYS A 34 -2.43 -8.82 7.76
C LYS A 34 -2.03 -9.47 6.43
N VAL A 35 -0.89 -10.15 6.42
CA VAL A 35 -0.44 -10.89 5.24
C VAL A 35 -1.25 -12.17 5.08
N ALA A 36 -1.66 -12.43 3.85
CA ALA A 36 -2.32 -13.66 3.40
C ALA A 36 -1.63 -14.19 2.13
N PRO A 37 -1.89 -15.43 1.71
CA PRO A 37 -1.30 -15.97 0.48
C PRO A 37 -1.55 -15.06 -0.74
N GLY A 38 -0.48 -14.74 -1.46
CA GLY A 38 -0.53 -13.84 -2.61
C GLY A 38 -0.32 -12.35 -2.30
N THR A 39 -0.10 -11.98 -1.04
CA THR A 39 0.11 -10.57 -0.64
C THR A 39 1.49 -10.06 -1.04
N VAL A 40 1.56 -8.80 -1.46
CA VAL A 40 2.80 -8.01 -1.55
C VAL A 40 3.03 -7.31 -0.21
N PHE A 41 4.15 -7.61 0.43
CA PHE A 41 4.51 -7.04 1.73
C PHE A 41 5.47 -5.87 1.58
N GLY A 42 5.16 -4.73 2.21
CA GLY A 42 6.03 -3.57 2.28
C GLY A 42 6.86 -3.58 3.57
N ALA A 43 8.17 -3.83 3.45
CA ALA A 43 9.10 -3.86 4.57
C ALA A 43 9.90 -2.56 4.64
N PHE A 44 9.51 -1.66 5.52
CA PHE A 44 10.10 -0.33 5.61
C PHE A 44 10.75 -0.06 6.96
N GLN A 45 11.88 0.63 6.94
CA GLN A 45 12.49 1.15 8.15
C GLN A 45 11.64 2.29 8.72
N GLY A 46 11.19 2.15 9.95
CA GLY A 46 10.48 3.17 10.70
C GLY A 46 11.35 3.75 11.82
N LEU A 47 10.88 4.82 12.45
CA LEU A 47 11.59 5.47 13.56
C LEU A 47 11.66 4.60 14.83
N ARG A 48 10.67 3.75 15.06
CA ARG A 48 10.56 2.90 16.26
C ARG A 48 10.62 1.42 15.96
N VAL A 49 10.23 1.02 14.76
CA VAL A 49 10.12 -0.38 14.35
C VAL A 49 10.72 -0.50 12.96
N ASN A 50 11.58 -1.49 12.76
CA ASN A 50 12.10 -1.83 11.45
C ASN A 50 11.19 -2.91 10.82
N GLY A 51 10.49 -2.56 9.75
CA GLY A 51 9.61 -3.50 9.03
C GLY A 51 10.35 -4.67 8.40
N GLU A 52 11.66 -4.55 8.17
CA GLU A 52 12.49 -5.63 7.62
C GLU A 52 12.62 -6.82 8.58
N ASP A 53 12.52 -6.58 9.90
CA ASP A 53 12.59 -7.63 10.91
C ASP A 53 11.41 -8.62 10.81
N TYR A 54 10.31 -8.21 10.17
CA TYR A 54 9.10 -9.01 10.00
C TYR A 54 9.00 -9.71 8.63
N ILE A 55 10.02 -9.60 7.78
CA ILE A 55 10.05 -10.26 6.47
C ILE A 55 9.86 -11.78 6.61
N PRO A 56 10.57 -12.49 7.51
CA PRO A 56 10.40 -13.93 7.64
C PRO A 56 8.97 -14.35 8.02
N ASP A 57 8.33 -13.58 8.89
CA ASP A 57 6.94 -13.84 9.31
C ASP A 57 5.95 -13.58 8.18
N ALA A 58 6.17 -12.50 7.42
CA ALA A 58 5.34 -12.18 6.25
C ALA A 58 5.46 -13.26 5.17
N VAL A 59 6.65 -13.76 4.89
CA VAL A 59 6.89 -14.87 3.95
C VAL A 59 6.21 -16.14 4.41
N LYS A 60 6.32 -16.48 5.70
CA LYS A 60 5.62 -17.60 6.32
C LYS A 60 4.10 -17.51 6.18
N ALA A 61 3.56 -16.30 6.28
CA ALA A 61 2.13 -16.03 6.13
C ALA A 61 1.66 -16.04 4.67
N GLY A 62 2.58 -16.16 3.70
CA GLY A 62 2.26 -16.32 2.28
C GLY A 62 2.50 -15.07 1.41
N ALA A 63 3.34 -14.13 1.87
CA ALA A 63 3.78 -13.03 1.01
C ALA A 63 4.54 -13.59 -0.20
N ILE A 64 4.11 -13.24 -1.41
CA ILE A 64 4.77 -13.66 -2.66
C ILE A 64 5.90 -12.72 -3.07
N ALA A 65 5.82 -11.48 -2.65
CA ALA A 65 6.83 -10.46 -2.92
C ALA A 65 6.99 -9.53 -1.72
N VAL A 66 8.20 -9.03 -1.56
CA VAL A 66 8.57 -8.04 -0.53
C VAL A 66 9.17 -6.83 -1.21
N VAL A 67 8.57 -5.67 -0.99
CA VAL A 67 9.11 -4.38 -1.42
C VAL A 67 9.96 -3.80 -0.30
N ALA A 68 11.26 -3.71 -0.52
CA ALA A 68 12.22 -3.26 0.48
C ALA A 68 13.39 -2.51 -0.17
N ARG A 69 14.29 -1.97 0.66
CA ARG A 69 15.56 -1.42 0.16
C ARG A 69 16.47 -2.53 -0.38
N PRO A 70 17.44 -2.21 -1.26
CA PRO A 70 18.34 -3.21 -1.86
C PRO A 70 19.12 -4.07 -0.85
N GLN A 71 19.44 -3.52 0.32
CA GLN A 71 20.22 -4.19 1.36
C GLN A 71 19.39 -5.12 2.26
N ALA A 72 18.06 -5.14 2.11
CA ALA A 72 17.20 -6.01 2.89
C ALA A 72 17.40 -7.49 2.52
N LYS A 73 17.38 -8.36 3.51
CA LYS A 73 17.45 -9.81 3.28
C LYS A 73 16.04 -10.36 3.08
N VAL A 74 15.78 -10.85 1.88
CA VAL A 74 14.50 -11.47 1.51
C VAL A 74 14.77 -12.89 1.05
N GLU A 75 14.28 -13.86 1.80
CA GLU A 75 14.37 -15.27 1.47
C GLU A 75 12.97 -15.87 1.37
N GLY A 76 12.72 -16.69 0.35
CA GLY A 76 11.44 -17.38 0.16
C GLY A 76 10.33 -16.55 -0.50
N ALA A 77 10.60 -15.30 -0.88
CA ALA A 77 9.70 -14.45 -1.64
C ALA A 77 10.48 -13.63 -2.68
N ILE A 78 9.76 -13.03 -3.63
CA ILE A 78 10.37 -12.15 -4.63
C ILE A 78 10.80 -10.85 -3.96
N HIS A 79 12.09 -10.52 -4.00
CA HIS A 79 12.59 -9.24 -3.54
C HIS A 79 12.43 -8.20 -4.65
N ILE A 80 11.63 -7.18 -4.40
CA ILE A 80 11.47 -5.99 -5.24
C ILE A 80 12.24 -4.87 -4.55
N ALA A 81 13.48 -4.70 -4.99
CA ALA A 81 14.40 -3.76 -4.38
C ALA A 81 14.32 -2.39 -5.05
N HIS A 82 14.22 -1.34 -4.25
CA HIS A 82 14.18 0.04 -4.73
C HIS A 82 14.77 1.01 -3.70
N ALA A 83 15.44 2.06 -4.16
CA ALA A 83 16.03 3.09 -3.29
C ALA A 83 14.98 3.80 -2.41
N ASN A 84 13.76 3.95 -2.92
CA ASN A 84 12.62 4.46 -2.14
C ASN A 84 11.47 3.44 -2.14
N PRO A 85 11.55 2.40 -1.29
CA PRO A 85 10.58 1.30 -1.31
C PRO A 85 9.16 1.73 -0.90
N ARG A 86 9.02 2.76 -0.04
CA ARG A 86 7.70 3.31 0.33
C ARG A 86 6.96 3.89 -0.88
N ARG A 87 7.68 4.66 -1.71
CA ARG A 87 7.11 5.27 -2.92
C ARG A 87 6.72 4.19 -3.93
N LEU A 88 7.61 3.23 -4.18
CA LEU A 88 7.31 2.12 -5.08
C LEU A 88 6.09 1.33 -4.63
N PHE A 89 6.04 0.95 -3.36
CA PHE A 89 4.92 0.22 -2.78
C PHE A 89 3.59 0.99 -2.92
N ALA A 90 3.60 2.29 -2.65
CA ALA A 90 2.42 3.14 -2.83
C ALA A 90 1.96 3.19 -4.28
N GLN A 91 2.88 3.26 -5.24
CA GLN A 91 2.57 3.26 -6.67
C GLN A 91 2.01 1.90 -7.13
N MET A 92 2.57 0.80 -6.65
CA MET A 92 2.06 -0.54 -6.93
C MET A 92 0.66 -0.74 -6.33
N ALA A 93 0.46 -0.34 -5.08
CA ALA A 93 -0.86 -0.37 -4.42
C ALA A 93 -1.87 0.51 -5.17
N ALA A 94 -1.42 1.68 -5.63
CA ALA A 94 -2.22 2.56 -6.45
C ALA A 94 -2.74 1.86 -7.72
N ARG A 95 -1.90 1.17 -8.46
CA ARG A 95 -2.30 0.42 -9.66
C ARG A 95 -3.23 -0.75 -9.33
N TYR A 96 -3.03 -1.39 -8.18
CA TYR A 96 -3.85 -2.52 -7.74
C TYR A 96 -5.27 -2.10 -7.36
N PHE A 97 -5.41 -0.99 -6.64
CA PHE A 97 -6.69 -0.49 -6.14
C PHE A 97 -7.38 0.53 -7.06
N ALA A 98 -6.86 0.76 -8.26
CA ALA A 98 -7.54 1.62 -9.24
C ALA A 98 -8.98 1.11 -9.57
N PRO A 99 -9.92 2.00 -9.91
CA PRO A 99 -9.75 3.45 -10.12
C PRO A 99 -9.76 4.26 -8.82
N PHE A 100 -9.24 5.49 -8.90
CA PHE A 100 -9.25 6.45 -7.79
C PHE A 100 -10.40 7.46 -7.93
N PRO A 101 -10.78 8.15 -6.84
CA PRO A 101 -11.63 9.32 -6.92
C PRO A 101 -10.99 10.41 -7.80
N ASP A 102 -11.80 11.05 -8.66
CA ASP A 102 -11.35 12.12 -9.55
C ASP A 102 -10.86 13.34 -8.76
N VAL A 103 -11.45 13.57 -7.58
CA VAL A 103 -11.08 14.67 -6.69
C VAL A 103 -10.66 14.12 -5.32
N THR A 104 -9.45 14.48 -4.92
CA THR A 104 -8.92 14.14 -3.59
C THR A 104 -8.41 15.41 -2.91
N VAL A 105 -8.85 15.66 -1.68
CA VAL A 105 -8.42 16.78 -0.85
C VAL A 105 -7.68 16.28 0.37
N ALA A 106 -6.46 16.77 0.58
CA ALA A 106 -5.67 16.49 1.77
C ALA A 106 -5.69 17.68 2.72
N ILE A 107 -5.96 17.45 4.01
CA ILE A 107 -5.99 18.47 5.05
C ILE A 107 -4.89 18.20 6.06
N THR A 108 -4.02 19.17 6.26
CA THR A 108 -2.94 19.14 7.24
C THR A 108 -3.11 20.27 8.25
N GLY A 109 -2.43 20.18 9.38
CA GLY A 109 -2.46 21.19 10.44
C GLY A 109 -2.37 20.56 11.83
N THR A 110 -2.24 21.40 12.85
CA THR A 110 -2.18 20.97 14.26
C THR A 110 -3.55 20.68 14.82
N ASN A 111 -4.57 21.48 14.48
CA ASN A 111 -5.94 21.38 14.98
C ASN A 111 -6.96 21.40 13.84
N GLY A 112 -8.17 20.90 14.09
CA GLY A 112 -9.31 21.01 13.19
C GLY A 112 -9.29 20.10 11.96
N LYS A 113 -8.26 19.27 11.77
CA LYS A 113 -8.15 18.37 10.60
C LYS A 113 -9.40 17.50 10.45
N THR A 114 -9.75 16.76 11.48
CA THR A 114 -10.89 15.84 11.47
C THR A 114 -12.20 16.55 11.19
N SER A 115 -12.43 17.71 11.84
CA SER A 115 -13.66 18.51 11.63
C SER A 115 -13.76 19.01 10.19
N ASN A 116 -12.67 19.53 9.63
CA ASN A 116 -12.67 20.04 8.26
C ASN A 116 -12.86 18.92 7.23
N VAL A 117 -12.22 17.79 7.40
CA VAL A 117 -12.40 16.62 6.52
C VAL A 117 -13.85 16.17 6.53
N GLU A 118 -14.45 16.07 7.71
CA GLU A 118 -15.84 15.62 7.86
C GLU A 118 -16.84 16.64 7.29
N LEU A 119 -16.62 17.95 7.49
CA LEU A 119 -17.44 18.98 6.91
C LEU A 119 -17.40 18.96 5.37
N ILE A 120 -16.22 18.82 4.77
CA ILE A 120 -16.08 18.72 3.31
C ILE A 120 -16.80 17.49 2.79
N ARG A 121 -16.66 16.32 3.45
CA ARG A 121 -17.38 15.11 3.07
C ARG A 121 -18.90 15.35 3.08
N GLN A 122 -19.41 15.96 4.14
CA GLN A 122 -20.85 16.25 4.27
C GLN A 122 -21.34 17.24 3.22
N LEU A 123 -20.57 18.31 2.93
CA LEU A 123 -20.90 19.27 1.88
C LEU A 123 -20.98 18.59 0.51
N TRP A 124 -20.01 17.77 0.15
CA TRP A 124 -20.04 17.03 -1.10
C TRP A 124 -21.25 16.09 -1.18
N ARG A 125 -21.59 15.43 -0.07
CA ARG A 125 -22.79 14.59 0.01
C ARG A 125 -24.07 15.40 -0.21
N MET A 126 -24.18 16.58 0.40
CA MET A 126 -25.32 17.51 0.21
C MET A 126 -25.43 17.99 -1.24
N MET A 127 -24.31 18.10 -1.94
CA MET A 127 -24.25 18.44 -3.37
C MET A 127 -24.55 17.24 -4.29
N GLY A 128 -24.84 16.07 -3.74
CA GLY A 128 -25.17 14.86 -4.49
C GLY A 128 -23.98 14.01 -4.93
N TYR A 129 -22.77 14.30 -4.45
CA TYR A 129 -21.59 13.50 -4.77
C TYR A 129 -21.40 12.33 -3.80
N HIS A 130 -20.87 11.23 -4.31
CA HIS A 130 -20.35 10.15 -3.47
C HIS A 130 -19.03 10.63 -2.86
N ALA A 131 -18.98 10.70 -1.54
CA ALA A 131 -17.80 11.19 -0.82
C ALA A 131 -17.40 10.24 0.30
N ALA A 132 -16.10 10.12 0.52
CA ALA A 132 -15.52 9.39 1.64
C ALA A 132 -14.48 10.26 2.35
N SER A 133 -14.26 10.00 3.63
CA SER A 133 -13.20 10.60 4.41
C SER A 133 -12.33 9.53 5.06
N ILE A 134 -11.03 9.81 5.18
CA ILE A 134 -10.06 8.95 5.85
C ILE A 134 -9.33 9.79 6.89
N GLY A 135 -9.39 9.40 8.15
CA GLY A 135 -8.76 10.14 9.24
C GLY A 135 -8.77 9.39 10.56
N THR A 136 -8.70 10.12 11.66
CA THR A 136 -8.70 9.56 13.03
C THR A 136 -9.97 8.78 13.37
N LEU A 137 -11.06 9.08 12.70
CA LEU A 137 -12.34 8.34 12.83
C LEU A 137 -12.39 7.08 11.93
N GLY A 138 -11.29 6.76 11.25
CA GLY A 138 -11.24 5.66 10.29
C GLY A 138 -11.69 6.11 8.89
N VAL A 139 -12.30 5.19 8.16
CA VAL A 139 -12.88 5.44 6.84
C VAL A 139 -14.39 5.63 7.01
N THR A 140 -14.88 6.77 6.59
CA THR A 140 -16.33 7.07 6.58
C THR A 140 -16.77 7.31 5.15
N THR A 141 -17.81 6.61 4.71
CA THR A 141 -18.35 6.72 3.35
C THR A 141 -19.71 7.41 3.32
N SER A 142 -20.21 7.74 2.14
CA SER A 142 -21.56 8.30 1.97
C SER A 142 -22.65 7.22 1.89
N VAL A 143 -22.25 5.94 1.89
CA VAL A 143 -23.15 4.79 1.82
C VAL A 143 -23.15 4.12 3.20
N ASP A 144 -23.99 4.60 4.08
CA ASP A 144 -24.41 3.96 5.33
C ASP A 144 -25.93 3.85 5.31
#